data_374ae77da1609b98158ff75383c5ee1a
#
_entry.id   374ae77da1609b98158ff75383c5ee1a
#
_cell.length_a   1.000
_cell.length_b   1.000
_cell.length_c   1.000
_cell.angle_alpha   90.00
_cell.angle_beta   90.00
_cell.angle_gamma   90.00
#
_symmetry.space_group_name_H-M   'P 1'
#
loop_
_entity.id
_entity.type
_entity.pdbx_description
1 polymer ?
#
loop_
_entity_poly.entity_id
_entity_poly.type
_entity_poly.pdbx_seq_one_letter_code
_entity_poly.pdbx_strand_id
1 'polypeptide(L)'
;MKEDAEPVAVIADLSKVWVVAHVKEKDLSLIQALDEVEIRLVAMPDKPISGKIYHISEMLDPDTRSVEVLIECDNSTRLMKPEMYGTVKLSDREAEVIRIPTSAILQEEENMYVLVELGNNDYRKQKIETGHTEDGKTVVLSGLNVGDEIVATGAFYLLDAR
;
A
#
# COMPACT_ATOMS: atom_id res chain seq x y z
N MET A 1 -34.33 44.12 3.38
CA MET A 1 -34.05 43.02 2.45
C MET A 1 -32.64 43.26 1.89
N LYS A 2 -31.66 42.45 2.31
CA LYS A 2 -30.35 42.43 1.65
C LYS A 2 -30.51 41.49 0.46
N GLU A 3 -30.44 42.01 -0.76
CA GLU A 3 -30.24 41.18 -1.95
C GLU A 3 -28.88 40.51 -1.81
N ASP A 4 -28.88 39.18 -1.72
CA ASP A 4 -27.67 38.38 -1.87
C ASP A 4 -27.25 38.53 -3.34
N ALA A 5 -26.34 39.45 -3.60
CA ALA A 5 -25.76 39.61 -4.94
C ALA A 5 -24.89 38.38 -5.20
N GLU A 6 -25.21 37.62 -6.24
CA GLU A 6 -24.39 36.53 -6.69
C GLU A 6 -22.97 37.03 -7.04
N PRO A 7 -21.91 36.34 -6.63
CA PRO A 7 -20.57 36.79 -6.92
C PRO A 7 -20.30 36.74 -8.42
N VAL A 8 -19.80 37.84 -8.98
CA VAL A 8 -19.47 37.95 -10.40
C VAL A 8 -18.27 37.08 -10.80
N ALA A 9 -17.38 36.77 -9.83
CA ALA A 9 -16.23 35.89 -10.02
C ALA A 9 -15.80 35.31 -8.67
N VAL A 10 -15.28 34.09 -8.71
CA VAL A 10 -14.66 33.42 -7.58
C VAL A 10 -13.19 33.16 -7.93
N ILE A 11 -12.28 33.63 -7.07
CA ILE A 11 -10.83 33.38 -7.22
C ILE A 11 -10.43 32.44 -6.08
N ALA A 12 -9.81 31.31 -6.43
CA ALA A 12 -9.32 30.34 -5.47
C ALA A 12 -7.84 30.00 -5.77
N ASP A 13 -7.07 29.81 -4.69
CA ASP A 13 -5.74 29.19 -4.81
C ASP A 13 -5.91 27.68 -4.82
N LEU A 14 -5.51 27.06 -5.92
CA LEU A 14 -5.57 25.62 -6.13
C LEU A 14 -4.19 24.95 -6.07
N SER A 15 -3.17 25.61 -5.51
CA SER A 15 -1.84 25.02 -5.36
C SER A 15 -1.82 23.81 -4.43
N LYS A 16 -2.75 23.76 -3.48
CA LYS A 16 -3.08 22.62 -2.63
C LYS A 16 -4.57 22.34 -2.71
N VAL A 17 -4.92 21.08 -2.65
CA VAL A 17 -6.33 20.65 -2.60
C VAL A 17 -6.53 19.63 -1.48
N TRP A 18 -7.76 19.59 -1.00
CA TRP A 18 -8.18 18.64 0.01
C TRP A 18 -9.05 17.58 -0.65
N VAL A 19 -8.70 16.33 -0.41
CA VAL A 19 -9.51 15.18 -0.79
C VAL A 19 -10.23 14.70 0.44
N VAL A 20 -11.56 14.63 0.35
CA VAL A 20 -12.43 14.07 1.38
C VAL A 20 -12.69 12.61 1.03
N ALA A 21 -12.18 11.70 1.85
CA ALA A 21 -12.38 10.27 1.67
C ALA A 21 -13.34 9.72 2.73
N HIS A 22 -14.25 8.84 2.32
CA HIS A 22 -15.14 8.13 3.23
C HIS A 22 -14.62 6.70 3.44
N VAL A 23 -13.95 6.48 4.56
CA VAL A 23 -13.32 5.20 4.92
C VAL A 23 -14.28 4.37 5.76
N LYS A 24 -14.50 3.11 5.36
CA LYS A 24 -15.39 2.19 6.09
C LYS A 24 -14.80 1.82 7.45
N GLU A 25 -15.68 1.58 8.42
CA GLU A 25 -15.33 1.19 9.79
C GLU A 25 -14.31 0.04 9.85
N LYS A 26 -14.45 -0.97 8.99
CA LYS A 26 -13.54 -2.13 8.93
C LYS A 26 -12.09 -1.76 8.55
N ASP A 27 -11.89 -0.64 7.87
CA ASP A 27 -10.60 -0.20 7.35
C ASP A 27 -9.96 0.92 8.22
N LEU A 28 -10.61 1.29 9.36
CA LEU A 28 -10.15 2.35 10.24
C LEU A 28 -8.77 2.08 10.86
N SER A 29 -8.51 0.84 11.28
CA SER A 29 -7.22 0.49 11.85
C SER A 29 -6.08 0.63 10.83
N LEU A 30 -6.37 0.36 9.57
CA LEU A 30 -5.40 0.51 8.48
C LEU A 30 -5.11 1.98 8.24
N ILE A 31 -6.15 2.83 8.08
CA ILE A 31 -5.94 4.25 7.79
C ILE A 31 -5.24 4.99 8.94
N GLN A 32 -5.48 4.58 10.19
CA GLN A 32 -4.81 5.16 11.36
C GLN A 32 -3.31 4.84 11.44
N ALA A 33 -2.87 3.78 10.79
CA ALA A 33 -1.47 3.38 10.72
C ALA A 33 -0.70 4.05 9.55
N LEU A 34 -1.41 4.77 8.68
CA LEU A 34 -0.83 5.41 7.50
C LEU A 34 -0.65 6.90 7.71
N ASP A 35 0.46 7.45 7.24
CA ASP A 35 0.70 8.90 7.15
C ASP A 35 0.33 9.44 5.76
N GLU A 36 0.50 8.62 4.72
CA GLU A 36 0.27 8.96 3.31
C GLU A 36 -0.56 7.89 2.62
N VAL A 37 -1.30 8.32 1.61
CA VAL A 37 -2.14 7.44 0.79
C VAL A 37 -1.99 7.78 -0.69
N GLU A 38 -2.28 6.80 -1.54
CA GLU A 38 -2.33 7.00 -2.99
C GLU A 38 -3.75 7.34 -3.42
N ILE A 39 -3.89 8.39 -4.22
CA ILE A 39 -5.16 8.84 -4.79
C ILE A 39 -5.11 8.66 -6.30
N ARG A 40 -6.15 8.05 -6.85
CA ARG A 40 -6.35 7.91 -8.30
C ARG A 40 -7.63 8.61 -8.70
N LEU A 41 -7.49 9.66 -9.49
CA LEU A 41 -8.64 10.39 -10.02
C LEU A 41 -9.26 9.62 -11.19
N VAL A 42 -10.59 9.62 -11.27
CA VAL A 42 -11.31 9.00 -12.40
C VAL A 42 -10.89 9.61 -13.73
N ALA A 43 -10.58 10.91 -13.74
CA ALA A 43 -10.13 11.60 -14.94
C ALA A 43 -8.68 11.25 -15.37
N MET A 44 -7.88 10.67 -14.47
CA MET A 44 -6.47 10.36 -14.70
C MET A 44 -6.07 9.07 -13.95
N PRO A 45 -6.59 7.90 -14.32
CA PRO A 45 -6.40 6.65 -13.58
C PRO A 45 -4.94 6.19 -13.56
N ASP A 46 -4.17 6.54 -14.58
CA ASP A 46 -2.76 6.12 -14.73
C ASP A 46 -1.76 7.04 -14.00
N LYS A 47 -2.25 8.12 -13.36
CA LYS A 47 -1.42 9.06 -12.61
C LYS A 47 -1.77 9.01 -11.13
N PRO A 48 -1.08 8.17 -10.34
CA PRO A 48 -1.26 8.17 -8.90
C PRO A 48 -0.76 9.49 -8.31
N ILE A 49 -1.50 10.01 -7.34
CA ILE A 49 -1.19 11.23 -6.61
C ILE A 49 -0.98 10.84 -5.16
N SER A 50 0.13 11.24 -4.55
CA SER A 50 0.35 11.07 -3.11
C SER A 50 -0.41 12.16 -2.36
N GLY A 51 -1.11 11.76 -1.30
CA GLY A 51 -1.77 12.65 -0.37
C GLY A 51 -1.39 12.32 1.07
N LYS A 52 -1.19 13.36 1.87
CA LYS A 52 -0.90 13.23 3.30
C LYS A 52 -2.19 13.27 4.09
N ILE A 53 -2.37 12.32 5.00
CA ILE A 53 -3.52 12.33 5.93
C ILE A 53 -3.36 13.51 6.86
N TYR A 54 -4.32 14.42 6.81
CA TYR A 54 -4.34 15.63 7.64
C TYR A 54 -5.21 15.43 8.88
N HIS A 55 -6.38 14.83 8.72
CA HIS A 55 -7.33 14.62 9.80
C HIS A 55 -8.22 13.41 9.53
N ILE A 56 -8.48 12.65 10.57
CA ILE A 56 -9.45 11.56 10.59
C ILE A 56 -10.56 11.99 11.56
N SER A 57 -11.79 12.06 11.07
CA SER A 57 -12.95 12.44 11.91
C SER A 57 -13.15 11.45 13.04
N GLU A 58 -13.50 11.95 14.23
CA GLU A 58 -13.88 11.11 15.36
C GLU A 58 -15.34 10.63 15.28
N MET A 59 -16.11 11.18 14.33
CA MET A 59 -17.51 10.84 14.15
C MET A 59 -17.69 9.85 13.01
N LEU A 60 -18.37 8.75 13.31
CA LEU A 60 -18.84 7.79 12.32
C LEU A 60 -20.21 8.25 11.79
N ASP A 61 -20.35 8.32 10.48
CA ASP A 61 -21.64 8.51 9.82
C ASP A 61 -22.45 7.20 9.97
N PRO A 62 -23.62 7.24 10.68
CA PRO A 62 -24.38 6.04 10.96
C PRO A 62 -25.06 5.43 9.72
N ASP A 63 -25.36 6.24 8.71
CA ASP A 63 -26.07 5.79 7.50
C ASP A 63 -25.12 5.05 6.55
N THR A 64 -23.92 5.61 6.37
CA THR A 64 -22.91 5.06 5.46
C THR A 64 -21.93 4.12 6.15
N ARG A 65 -21.87 4.13 7.50
CA ARG A 65 -20.86 3.46 8.34
C ARG A 65 -19.44 3.76 7.84
N SER A 66 -19.17 5.04 7.67
CA SER A 66 -17.85 5.50 7.24
C SER A 66 -17.42 6.71 8.06
N VAL A 67 -16.11 6.89 8.14
CA VAL A 67 -15.46 8.02 8.77
C VAL A 67 -14.88 8.91 7.67
N GLU A 68 -15.04 10.21 7.84
CA GLU A 68 -14.47 11.20 6.94
C GLU A 68 -12.98 11.39 7.24
N VAL A 69 -12.17 11.32 6.21
CA VAL A 69 -10.72 11.53 6.26
C VAL A 69 -10.34 12.66 5.32
N LEU A 70 -9.71 13.69 5.85
CA LEU A 70 -9.18 14.80 5.07
C LEU A 70 -7.73 14.52 4.69
N ILE A 71 -7.46 14.58 3.38
CA ILE A 71 -6.15 14.30 2.80
C ILE A 71 -5.67 15.54 2.06
N GLU A 72 -4.52 16.08 2.46
CA GLU A 72 -3.87 17.20 1.76
C GLU A 72 -3.04 16.67 0.59
N CYS A 73 -3.25 17.26 -0.60
CA CYS A 73 -2.53 16.92 -1.82
C CYS A 73 -1.86 18.16 -2.41
N ASP A 74 -0.60 18.02 -2.83
CA ASP A 74 0.06 19.03 -3.65
C ASP A 74 -0.58 19.06 -5.05
N ASN A 75 -0.96 20.23 -5.50
CA ASN A 75 -1.55 20.47 -6.79
C ASN A 75 -0.81 21.58 -7.57
N SER A 76 0.51 21.64 -7.42
CA SER A 76 1.38 22.61 -8.11
C SER A 76 1.20 22.57 -9.63
N THR A 77 0.86 21.40 -10.18
CA THR A 77 0.55 21.20 -11.60
C THR A 77 -0.86 21.62 -11.99
N ARG A 78 -1.72 21.98 -11.02
CA ARG A 78 -3.13 22.36 -11.21
C ARG A 78 -3.97 21.33 -11.99
N LEU A 79 -3.62 20.07 -11.90
CA LEU A 79 -4.35 18.98 -12.55
C LEU A 79 -5.63 18.61 -11.79
N MET A 80 -5.62 18.75 -10.47
CA MET A 80 -6.80 18.52 -9.64
C MET A 80 -7.68 19.77 -9.62
N LYS A 81 -8.97 19.57 -9.83
CA LYS A 81 -9.99 20.62 -9.76
C LYS A 81 -11.02 20.27 -8.70
N PRO A 82 -11.67 21.28 -8.11
CA PRO A 82 -12.84 21.03 -7.25
C PRO A 82 -13.85 20.13 -7.95
N GLU A 83 -14.61 19.36 -7.17
CA GLU A 83 -15.65 18.43 -7.64
C GLU A 83 -15.13 17.23 -8.47
N MET A 84 -13.81 17.00 -8.52
CA MET A 84 -13.29 15.76 -9.10
C MET A 84 -13.46 14.59 -8.15
N TYR A 85 -13.77 13.44 -8.73
CA TYR A 85 -13.91 12.17 -8.01
C TYR A 85 -12.68 11.28 -8.23
N GLY A 86 -12.38 10.49 -7.21
CA GLY A 86 -11.28 9.55 -7.24
C GLY A 86 -11.45 8.42 -6.25
N THR A 87 -10.50 7.52 -6.26
CA THR A 87 -10.38 6.43 -5.30
C THR A 87 -9.12 6.65 -4.47
N VAL A 88 -9.24 6.49 -3.17
CA VAL A 88 -8.11 6.45 -2.25
C VAL A 88 -7.73 5.00 -2.04
N LYS A 89 -6.49 4.66 -2.36
CA LYS A 89 -5.93 3.34 -2.12
C LYS A 89 -5.28 3.36 -0.73
N LEU A 90 -5.89 2.64 0.18
CA LEU A 90 -5.34 2.38 1.50
C LEU A 90 -4.37 1.21 1.36
N SER A 91 -3.20 1.49 0.88
CA SER A 91 -2.10 0.54 0.96
C SER A 91 -1.06 1.19 1.84
N ASP A 92 -0.59 0.45 2.84
CA ASP A 92 0.80 0.64 3.21
C ASP A 92 1.58 0.84 1.90
N ARG A 93 2.48 1.84 1.83
CA ARG A 93 3.51 1.86 0.77
C ARG A 93 3.83 0.39 0.57
N GLU A 94 3.75 -0.12 -0.66
CA GLU A 94 4.18 -1.50 -0.88
C GLU A 94 5.49 -1.61 -0.09
N ALA A 95 5.41 -2.05 1.15
CA ALA A 95 6.56 -2.55 1.86
C ALA A 95 7.12 -3.47 0.81
N GLU A 96 8.36 -3.26 0.35
CA GLU A 96 8.95 -4.06 -0.73
C GLU A 96 8.73 -5.50 -0.35
N VAL A 97 7.56 -6.00 -0.76
CA VAL A 97 7.06 -7.29 -0.34
C VAL A 97 7.91 -8.26 -1.12
N ILE A 98 8.83 -8.87 -0.40
CA ILE A 98 9.69 -9.88 -0.99
C ILE A 98 8.78 -10.99 -1.50
N ARG A 99 8.74 -11.18 -2.81
CA ARG A 99 8.02 -12.28 -3.47
C ARG A 99 9.02 -13.25 -4.02
N ILE A 100 8.96 -14.49 -3.57
CA ILE A 100 9.83 -15.55 -4.01
C ILE A 100 9.04 -16.62 -4.78
N PRO A 101 9.69 -17.35 -5.71
CA PRO A 101 9.07 -18.52 -6.33
C PRO A 101 8.63 -19.50 -5.25
N THR A 102 7.41 -20.04 -5.35
CA THR A 102 6.91 -21.03 -4.39
C THR A 102 7.80 -22.29 -4.34
N SER A 103 8.50 -22.60 -5.47
CA SER A 103 9.48 -23.69 -5.57
C SER A 103 10.75 -23.49 -4.73
N ALA A 104 11.02 -22.26 -4.27
CA ALA A 104 12.15 -21.97 -3.38
C ALA A 104 11.87 -22.34 -1.92
N ILE A 105 10.60 -22.57 -1.58
CA ILE A 105 10.17 -22.79 -0.19
C ILE A 105 10.31 -24.28 0.15
N LEU A 106 11.05 -24.54 1.22
CA LEU A 106 11.17 -25.84 1.83
C LEU A 106 10.25 -25.89 3.05
N GLN A 107 9.37 -26.87 3.11
CA GLN A 107 8.51 -27.09 4.24
C GLN A 107 9.04 -28.25 5.10
N GLU A 108 9.24 -27.99 6.39
CA GLU A 108 9.56 -29.00 7.37
C GLU A 108 8.62 -28.85 8.56
N GLU A 109 7.83 -29.87 8.80
CA GLU A 109 6.76 -29.86 9.80
C GLU A 109 5.83 -28.65 9.62
N GLU A 110 5.81 -27.73 10.57
CA GLU A 110 4.99 -26.50 10.54
C GLU A 110 5.78 -25.26 10.11
N ASN A 111 7.07 -25.40 9.78
CA ASN A 111 7.93 -24.27 9.48
C ASN A 111 8.30 -24.22 7.98
N MET A 112 8.41 -22.99 7.48
CA MET A 112 8.85 -22.70 6.11
C MET A 112 10.28 -22.17 6.13
N TYR A 113 11.09 -22.64 5.18
CA TYR A 113 12.50 -22.27 5.04
C TYR A 113 12.84 -21.97 3.60
N VAL A 114 13.90 -21.20 3.41
CA VAL A 114 14.59 -21.04 2.13
C VAL A 114 16.08 -21.28 2.31
N LEU A 115 16.80 -21.57 1.24
CA LEU A 115 18.25 -21.59 1.24
C LEU A 115 18.75 -20.25 0.73
N VAL A 116 19.45 -19.52 1.58
CA VAL A 116 20.12 -18.25 1.23
C VAL A 116 21.56 -18.56 0.89
N GLU A 117 22.03 -18.09 -0.28
CA GLU A 117 23.42 -18.23 -0.71
C GLU A 117 24.31 -17.23 0.04
N LEU A 118 25.40 -17.74 0.63
CA LEU A 118 26.39 -16.93 1.35
C LEU A 118 27.66 -16.67 0.52
N GLY A 119 27.68 -17.15 -0.73
CA GLY A 119 28.86 -17.16 -1.60
C GLY A 119 29.66 -18.46 -1.47
N ASN A 120 30.54 -18.71 -2.47
CA ASN A 120 31.42 -19.91 -2.51
C ASN A 120 30.69 -21.25 -2.44
N ASN A 121 29.48 -21.37 -2.98
CA ASN A 121 28.62 -22.56 -2.85
C ASN A 121 28.24 -22.90 -1.40
N ASP A 122 28.27 -21.93 -0.50
CA ASP A 122 27.79 -22.09 0.86
C ASP A 122 26.36 -21.58 1.00
N TYR A 123 25.49 -22.38 1.64
CA TYR A 123 24.06 -22.09 1.77
C TYR A 123 23.63 -22.16 3.21
N ARG A 124 22.82 -21.18 3.62
CA ARG A 124 22.22 -21.15 4.95
C ARG A 124 20.73 -21.40 4.87
N LYS A 125 20.24 -22.37 5.62
CA LYS A 125 18.82 -22.59 5.81
C LYS A 125 18.25 -21.47 6.68
N GLN A 126 17.36 -20.68 6.11
CA GLN A 126 16.75 -19.50 6.75
C GLN A 126 15.26 -19.74 6.95
N LYS A 127 14.79 -19.63 8.20
CA LYS A 127 13.36 -19.69 8.50
C LYS A 127 12.67 -18.42 8.01
N ILE A 128 11.51 -18.60 7.38
CA ILE A 128 10.69 -17.51 6.87
C ILE A 128 9.24 -17.66 7.33
N GLU A 129 8.54 -16.54 7.37
CA GLU A 129 7.07 -16.52 7.48
C GLU A 129 6.50 -16.13 6.12
N THR A 130 5.50 -16.85 5.66
CA THR A 130 4.91 -16.65 4.34
C THR A 130 3.49 -16.13 4.44
N GLY A 131 3.10 -15.29 3.48
CA GLY A 131 1.73 -14.81 3.28
C GLY A 131 1.03 -15.57 2.15
N HIS A 132 0.20 -14.85 1.39
CA HIS A 132 -0.55 -15.43 0.27
C HIS A 132 0.37 -15.77 -0.90
N THR A 133 -0.08 -16.75 -1.70
CA THR A 133 0.56 -17.17 -2.95
C THR A 133 -0.32 -16.73 -4.12
N GLU A 134 0.31 -16.09 -5.12
CA GLU A 134 -0.34 -15.65 -6.35
C GLU A 134 0.62 -15.86 -7.52
N ASP A 135 0.14 -16.37 -8.64
CA ASP A 135 0.91 -16.61 -9.87
C ASP A 135 2.24 -17.38 -9.67
N GLY A 136 2.24 -18.39 -8.78
CA GLY A 136 3.43 -19.21 -8.49
C GLY A 136 4.50 -18.49 -7.67
N LYS A 137 4.19 -17.31 -7.13
CA LYS A 137 5.03 -16.55 -6.20
C LYS A 137 4.36 -16.45 -4.85
N THR A 138 5.14 -16.62 -3.80
CA THR A 138 4.68 -16.50 -2.41
C THR A 138 5.28 -15.25 -1.78
N VAL A 139 4.45 -14.50 -1.09
CA VAL A 139 4.85 -13.33 -0.29
C VAL A 139 5.60 -13.80 0.93
N VAL A 140 6.75 -13.19 1.23
CA VAL A 140 7.50 -13.38 2.47
C VAL A 140 7.19 -12.23 3.40
N LEU A 141 6.64 -12.54 4.57
CA LEU A 141 6.28 -11.56 5.60
C LEU A 141 7.47 -11.23 6.51
N SER A 142 8.32 -12.23 6.80
CA SER A 142 9.52 -12.05 7.61
C SER A 142 10.58 -13.12 7.30
N GLY A 143 11.84 -12.83 7.66
CA GLY A 143 12.94 -13.78 7.56
C GLY A 143 13.86 -13.61 6.35
N LEU A 144 13.57 -12.72 5.40
CA LEU A 144 14.45 -12.34 4.29
C LEU A 144 14.64 -10.82 4.22
N ASN A 145 15.77 -10.41 3.66
CA ASN A 145 16.05 -9.02 3.35
C ASN A 145 16.10 -8.82 1.83
N VAL A 146 15.83 -7.59 1.40
CA VAL A 146 16.01 -7.22 -0.01
C VAL A 146 17.49 -7.33 -0.38
N GLY A 147 17.77 -8.08 -1.44
CA GLY A 147 19.14 -8.37 -1.89
C GLY A 147 19.67 -9.74 -1.45
N ASP A 148 18.96 -10.48 -0.60
CA ASP A 148 19.32 -11.87 -0.31
C ASP A 148 19.19 -12.73 -1.58
N GLU A 149 20.23 -13.47 -1.95
CA GLU A 149 20.20 -14.43 -3.03
C GLU A 149 19.71 -15.78 -2.51
N ILE A 150 18.67 -16.32 -3.15
CA ILE A 150 18.03 -17.57 -2.72
C ILE A 150 18.05 -18.63 -3.82
N VAL A 151 18.05 -19.90 -3.41
CA VAL A 151 17.92 -21.03 -4.34
C VAL A 151 16.46 -21.13 -4.79
N ALA A 152 16.18 -20.74 -6.03
CA ALA A 152 14.83 -20.71 -6.58
C ALA A 152 14.26 -22.08 -6.93
N THR A 153 15.12 -23.03 -7.30
CA THR A 153 14.74 -24.41 -7.70
C THR A 153 15.81 -25.40 -7.25
N GLY A 154 15.40 -26.62 -6.89
CA GLY A 154 16.34 -27.67 -6.52
C GLY A 154 16.90 -27.58 -5.10
N ALA A 155 16.37 -26.72 -4.26
CA ALA A 155 16.80 -26.55 -2.87
C ALA A 155 16.80 -27.87 -2.08
N PHE A 156 15.87 -28.78 -2.38
CA PHE A 156 15.79 -30.10 -1.76
C PHE A 156 17.05 -30.95 -1.98
N TYR A 157 17.64 -30.90 -3.20
CA TYR A 157 18.84 -31.68 -3.51
C TYR A 157 20.10 -31.17 -2.79
N LEU A 158 20.12 -29.89 -2.40
CA LEU A 158 21.24 -29.30 -1.66
C LEU A 158 21.23 -29.66 -0.16
N LEU A 159 20.07 -30.02 0.38
CA LEU A 159 19.96 -30.47 1.78
C LEU A 159 20.47 -31.90 1.98
N ASP A 160 20.37 -32.74 0.95
CA ASP A 160 20.74 -34.18 1.01
C ASP A 160 22.23 -34.43 0.66
N ALA A 161 22.95 -33.37 0.25
CA ALA A 161 24.35 -33.46 -0.21
C ALA A 161 25.42 -33.25 0.89
N ARG A 162 25.00 -33.33 2.19
CA ARG A 162 25.93 -33.27 3.34
C ARG A 162 26.11 -34.60 4.03
#